data_32b873d2231d5ac39d8a626c3c3a1f78
#
_entry.id   32b873d2231d5ac39d8a626c3c3a1f78
#
_cell.length_a   1.000
_cell.length_b   1.000
_cell.length_c   1.000
_cell.angle_alpha   90.00
_cell.angle_beta   90.00
_cell.angle_gamma   90.00
#
_symmetry.space_group_name_H-M   'P 1'
#
loop_
_entity.id
_entity.type
_entity.pdbx_description
1 polymer ?
#
loop_
_entity_poly.entity_id
_entity_poly.type
_entity_poly.pdbx_seq_one_letter_code
_entity_poly.pdbx_strand_id
1 'polypeptide(L)'
;MKAALQNYNTRMQRVLDHVDRHLDGDLDLETMSRVAAFSKFHFHRQFMATFGLSVHRYVQLARLKRASHQLAAKDARSVTEIALEAGYDAPDAFARAFRRRFGQSPSSFRKSPDWAPWLAAFGPLDRARSKLMQITYEPSDVMIRDVPPTPVAVLEHRGDRAKLGATIETFIAWRKAAGMSPQTNATFNVFRSERTPENPDDYATDLCIGTDRPIAPDDPVMKPGVIPGGRCAVLRVFHDTHNLELPALYLYRDWLPASGEEARDFPIYCQRHFSFPPNAAVHEVVVELFLPLK
;
A
#
# COMPACT_ATOMS: atom_id res chain seq x y z
N MET A 1 21.84 -25.24 -4.30
CA MET A 1 21.56 -24.02 -5.06
C MET A 1 20.35 -23.26 -4.51
N LYS A 2 19.19 -23.89 -4.27
CA LYS A 2 17.99 -23.23 -3.68
C LYS A 2 18.25 -22.57 -2.32
N ALA A 3 18.91 -23.25 -1.37
CA ALA A 3 19.18 -22.72 -0.03
C ALA A 3 20.08 -21.46 -0.04
N ALA A 4 21.09 -21.40 -0.93
CA ALA A 4 21.95 -20.22 -1.05
C ALA A 4 21.18 -19.00 -1.59
N LEU A 5 20.31 -19.21 -2.59
CA LEU A 5 19.45 -18.16 -3.13
C LEU A 5 18.42 -17.67 -2.09
N GLN A 6 17.85 -18.58 -1.33
CA GLN A 6 16.91 -18.25 -0.27
C GLN A 6 17.57 -17.45 0.86
N ASN A 7 18.77 -17.86 1.29
CA ASN A 7 19.55 -17.09 2.26
C ASN A 7 19.89 -15.68 1.74
N TYR A 8 20.29 -15.57 0.48
CA TYR A 8 20.54 -14.30 -0.18
C TYR A 8 19.30 -13.39 -0.17
N ASN A 9 18.15 -13.89 -0.60
CA ASN A 9 16.90 -13.14 -0.62
C ASN A 9 16.50 -12.69 0.78
N THR A 10 16.63 -13.56 1.80
CA THR A 10 16.36 -13.22 3.21
C THR A 10 17.24 -12.07 3.69
N ARG A 11 18.53 -12.06 3.32
CA ARG A 11 19.46 -10.98 3.70
C ARG A 11 19.08 -9.65 3.06
N MET A 12 18.69 -9.65 1.79
CA MET A 12 18.21 -8.46 1.09
C MET A 12 16.86 -7.97 1.64
N GLN A 13 15.95 -8.89 2.00
CA GLN A 13 14.69 -8.55 2.63
C GLN A 13 14.91 -7.83 3.96
N ARG A 14 15.82 -8.32 4.82
CA ARG A 14 16.18 -7.63 6.07
C ARG A 14 16.62 -6.18 5.86
N VAL A 15 17.30 -5.88 4.75
CA VAL A 15 17.68 -4.51 4.42
C VAL A 15 16.45 -3.66 4.12
N LEU A 16 15.52 -4.16 3.29
CA LEU A 16 14.30 -3.43 2.97
C LEU A 16 13.47 -3.17 4.23
N ASP A 17 13.30 -4.19 5.08
CA ASP A 17 12.59 -4.10 6.34
C ASP A 17 13.27 -3.13 7.32
N HIS A 18 14.59 -3.09 7.31
CA HIS A 18 15.35 -2.15 8.14
C HIS A 18 15.17 -0.72 7.66
N VAL A 19 15.23 -0.47 6.35
CA VAL A 19 14.93 0.84 5.77
C VAL A 19 13.55 1.32 6.18
N ASP A 20 12.54 0.45 6.08
CA ASP A 20 11.15 0.81 6.42
C ASP A 20 10.98 1.23 7.88
N ARG A 21 11.64 0.50 8.79
CA ARG A 21 11.52 0.77 10.22
C ARG A 21 12.34 1.96 10.71
N HIS A 22 13.34 2.40 9.93
CA HIS A 22 14.32 3.40 10.37
C HIS A 22 14.47 4.57 9.40
N LEU A 23 13.40 4.94 8.65
CA LEU A 23 13.46 6.02 7.66
C LEU A 23 13.91 7.37 8.23
N ASP A 24 13.75 7.59 9.55
CA ASP A 24 14.20 8.79 10.25
C ASP A 24 15.67 8.74 10.66
N GLY A 25 16.26 7.54 10.61
CA GLY A 25 17.62 7.32 11.09
C GLY A 25 18.68 7.46 9.99
N ASP A 26 19.91 7.22 10.40
CA ASP A 26 21.03 7.13 9.48
C ASP A 26 21.01 5.79 8.74
N LEU A 27 20.68 5.88 7.46
CA LEU A 27 20.59 4.74 6.53
C LEU A 27 21.77 4.76 5.55
N ASP A 28 22.97 4.89 6.08
CA ASP A 28 24.19 4.88 5.30
C ASP A 28 24.52 3.48 4.74
N LEU A 29 25.46 3.45 3.79
CA LEU A 29 25.88 2.21 3.14
C LEU A 29 26.50 1.22 4.15
N GLU A 30 27.16 1.72 5.19
CA GLU A 30 27.78 0.89 6.21
C GLU A 30 26.75 0.13 7.03
N THR A 31 25.77 0.85 7.55
CA THR A 31 24.64 0.29 8.29
C THR A 31 23.90 -0.76 7.46
N MET A 32 23.57 -0.42 6.20
CA MET A 32 22.86 -1.35 5.31
C MET A 32 23.68 -2.60 4.98
N SER A 33 24.98 -2.45 4.75
CA SER A 33 25.84 -3.60 4.47
C SER A 33 25.98 -4.53 5.67
N ARG A 34 25.99 -3.97 6.89
CA ARG A 34 26.02 -4.73 8.14
C ARG A 34 24.71 -5.52 8.34
N VAL A 35 23.56 -4.89 8.09
CA VAL A 35 22.24 -5.54 8.14
C VAL A 35 22.16 -6.70 7.15
N ALA A 36 22.70 -6.52 5.94
CA ALA A 36 22.77 -7.56 4.92
C ALA A 36 23.83 -8.65 5.23
N ALA A 37 24.70 -8.42 6.21
CA ALA A 37 25.88 -9.23 6.47
C ALA A 37 26.77 -9.43 5.21
N PHE A 38 27.00 -8.32 4.47
CA PHE A 38 27.92 -8.25 3.34
C PHE A 38 28.99 -7.18 3.60
N SER A 39 30.11 -7.24 2.87
CA SER A 39 31.00 -6.08 2.78
C SER A 39 30.33 -4.93 2.03
N LYS A 40 30.70 -3.68 2.32
CA LYS A 40 30.13 -2.49 1.66
C LYS A 40 30.16 -2.60 0.12
N PHE A 41 31.29 -3.06 -0.42
CA PHE A 41 31.47 -3.20 -1.85
C PHE A 41 30.56 -4.26 -2.47
N HIS A 42 30.46 -5.43 -1.86
CA HIS A 42 29.57 -6.49 -2.31
C HIS A 42 28.12 -6.10 -2.16
N PHE A 43 27.74 -5.49 -1.03
CA PHE A 43 26.39 -5.05 -0.79
C PHE A 43 25.89 -4.07 -1.85
N HIS A 44 26.66 -3.02 -2.15
CA HIS A 44 26.27 -2.03 -3.16
C HIS A 44 26.01 -2.67 -4.52
N ARG A 45 26.94 -3.53 -4.99
CA ARG A 45 26.79 -4.21 -6.28
C ARG A 45 25.62 -5.19 -6.30
N GLN A 46 25.46 -5.95 -5.24
CA GLN A 46 24.37 -6.91 -5.10
C GLN A 46 23.02 -6.22 -5.05
N PHE A 47 22.89 -5.13 -4.27
CA PHE A 47 21.67 -4.35 -4.19
C PHE A 47 21.29 -3.77 -5.56
N MET A 48 22.24 -3.15 -6.26
CA MET A 48 22.02 -2.63 -7.61
C MET A 48 21.62 -3.73 -8.59
N ALA A 49 22.29 -4.87 -8.58
CA ALA A 49 22.00 -5.99 -9.48
C ALA A 49 20.61 -6.59 -9.21
N THR A 50 20.21 -6.66 -7.94
CA THR A 50 18.92 -7.22 -7.53
C THR A 50 17.77 -6.28 -7.86
N PHE A 51 17.89 -5.00 -7.51
CA PHE A 51 16.78 -4.05 -7.52
C PHE A 51 16.80 -3.08 -8.71
N GLY A 52 17.90 -2.98 -9.43
CA GLY A 52 18.06 -2.03 -10.54
C GLY A 52 18.21 -0.58 -10.09
N LEU A 53 18.41 -0.33 -8.79
CA LEU A 53 18.67 1.00 -8.22
C LEU A 53 19.62 0.91 -7.02
N SER A 54 20.33 2.00 -6.73
CA SER A 54 21.21 2.04 -5.55
C SER A 54 20.39 2.09 -4.26
N VAL A 55 20.99 1.60 -3.15
CA VAL A 55 20.35 1.68 -1.82
C VAL A 55 20.03 3.11 -1.41
N HIS A 56 20.92 4.06 -1.70
CA HIS A 56 20.68 5.48 -1.46
C HIS A 56 19.43 5.98 -2.23
N ARG A 57 19.29 5.59 -3.49
CA ARG A 57 18.11 5.94 -4.29
C ARG A 57 16.83 5.30 -3.75
N TYR A 58 16.93 4.05 -3.27
CA TYR A 58 15.83 3.36 -2.62
C TYR A 58 15.36 4.11 -1.37
N VAL A 59 16.28 4.46 -0.47
CA VAL A 59 15.99 5.23 0.76
C VAL A 59 15.36 6.59 0.43
N GLN A 60 15.90 7.33 -0.54
CA GLN A 60 15.32 8.59 -0.97
C GLN A 60 13.88 8.44 -1.46
N LEU A 61 13.60 7.42 -2.26
CA LEU A 61 12.24 7.14 -2.75
C LEU A 61 11.30 6.76 -1.60
N ALA A 62 11.75 5.94 -0.65
CA ALA A 62 10.96 5.55 0.51
C ALA A 62 10.62 6.77 1.39
N ARG A 63 11.59 7.65 1.65
CA ARG A 63 11.39 8.92 2.38
C ARG A 63 10.41 9.86 1.66
N LEU A 64 10.55 10.01 0.34
CA LEU A 64 9.61 10.83 -0.46
C LEU A 64 8.20 10.23 -0.48
N LYS A 65 8.08 8.90 -0.52
CA LYS A 65 6.78 8.20 -0.45
C LYS A 65 6.09 8.52 0.87
N ARG A 66 6.80 8.38 2.00
CA ARG A 66 6.30 8.75 3.32
C ARG A 66 5.89 10.21 3.40
N ALA A 67 6.76 11.14 2.97
CA ALA A 67 6.48 12.57 2.98
C ALA A 67 5.24 12.93 2.16
N SER A 68 5.04 12.29 1.01
CA SER A 68 3.84 12.51 0.19
C SER A 68 2.55 12.06 0.88
N HIS A 69 2.59 10.93 1.60
CA HIS A 69 1.44 10.49 2.41
C HIS A 69 1.12 11.46 3.56
N GLN A 70 2.15 11.95 4.26
CA GLN A 70 2.00 12.94 5.32
C GLN A 70 1.39 14.25 4.79
N LEU A 71 1.83 14.71 3.62
CA LEU A 71 1.23 15.87 2.95
C LEU A 71 -0.24 15.63 2.58
N ALA A 72 -0.55 14.50 1.94
CA ALA A 72 -1.90 14.16 1.50
C ALA A 72 -2.88 13.94 2.68
N ALA A 73 -2.41 13.38 3.78
CA ALA A 73 -3.20 13.20 5.00
C ALA A 73 -3.52 14.54 5.69
N LYS A 74 -2.96 15.67 5.21
CA LYS A 74 -3.06 16.99 5.84
C LYS A 74 -2.63 16.94 7.31
N ASP A 75 -1.54 16.19 7.55
CA ASP A 75 -0.86 16.15 8.83
C ASP A 75 -0.67 17.57 9.39
N ALA A 76 -0.74 17.71 10.72
CA ALA A 76 -0.56 18.99 11.41
C ALA A 76 0.85 19.59 11.21
N ARG A 77 1.83 18.75 10.82
CA ARG A 77 3.21 19.16 10.57
C ARG A 77 3.31 20.11 9.37
N SER A 78 4.18 21.09 9.48
CA SER A 78 4.52 22.01 8.40
C SER A 78 5.22 21.26 7.25
N VAL A 79 5.24 21.86 6.07
CA VAL A 79 6.02 21.34 4.93
C VAL A 79 7.52 21.27 5.27
N THR A 80 7.98 22.23 6.09
CA THR A 80 9.38 22.28 6.56
C THR A 80 9.72 21.10 7.46
N GLU A 81 8.89 20.78 8.43
CA GLU A 81 9.08 19.63 9.31
C GLU A 81 9.09 18.31 8.50
N ILE A 82 8.14 18.14 7.58
CA ILE A 82 8.10 16.97 6.71
C ILE A 82 9.35 16.88 5.82
N ALA A 83 9.88 18.02 5.35
CA ALA A 83 11.10 18.04 4.55
C ALA A 83 12.32 17.56 5.35
N LEU A 84 12.48 18.04 6.59
CA LEU A 84 13.55 17.63 7.49
C LEU A 84 13.46 16.14 7.85
N GLU A 85 12.26 15.65 8.19
CA GLU A 85 12.01 14.23 8.44
C GLU A 85 12.25 13.35 7.21
N ALA A 86 12.08 13.89 6.01
CA ALA A 86 12.40 13.21 4.76
C ALA A 86 13.92 13.23 4.45
N GLY A 87 14.74 13.76 5.37
CA GLY A 87 16.20 13.77 5.29
C GLY A 87 16.76 14.82 4.32
N TYR A 88 16.06 15.94 4.17
CA TYR A 88 16.55 17.10 3.42
C TYR A 88 17.04 18.18 4.38
N ASP A 89 18.26 18.68 4.17
CA ASP A 89 18.86 19.74 4.99
C ASP A 89 18.15 21.09 4.81
N ALA A 90 17.44 21.28 3.69
CA ALA A 90 16.72 22.52 3.40
C ALA A 90 15.35 22.24 2.75
N PRO A 91 14.29 22.96 3.18
CA PRO A 91 12.95 22.82 2.60
C PRO A 91 12.90 23.09 1.10
N ASP A 92 13.72 24.00 0.58
CA ASP A 92 13.81 24.30 -0.86
C ASP A 92 14.39 23.13 -1.66
N ALA A 93 15.35 22.39 -1.10
CA ALA A 93 15.90 21.19 -1.75
C ALA A 93 14.83 20.10 -1.85
N PHE A 94 14.05 19.91 -0.78
CA PHE A 94 12.89 19.03 -0.77
C PHE A 94 11.85 19.46 -1.81
N ALA A 95 11.47 20.75 -1.81
CA ALA A 95 10.46 21.26 -2.73
C ALA A 95 10.86 21.07 -4.21
N ARG A 96 12.13 21.31 -4.55
CA ARG A 96 12.68 21.05 -5.90
C ARG A 96 12.66 19.55 -6.24
N ALA A 97 13.09 18.68 -5.32
CA ALA A 97 13.10 17.24 -5.53
C ALA A 97 11.68 16.68 -5.69
N PHE A 98 10.76 17.15 -4.86
CA PHE A 98 9.34 16.78 -4.87
C PHE A 98 8.67 17.21 -6.19
N ARG A 99 8.85 18.48 -6.59
CA ARG A 99 8.30 19.02 -7.84
C ARG A 99 8.84 18.29 -9.06
N ARG A 100 10.16 18.04 -9.09
CA ARG A 100 10.78 17.29 -10.19
C ARG A 100 10.24 15.86 -10.30
N ARG A 101 9.81 15.27 -9.19
CA ARG A 101 9.34 13.89 -9.13
C ARG A 101 7.86 13.75 -9.43
N PHE A 102 7.04 14.66 -8.93
CA PHE A 102 5.58 14.57 -8.96
C PHE A 102 4.90 15.66 -9.79
N GLY A 103 5.66 16.54 -10.42
CA GLY A 103 5.09 17.68 -11.17
C GLY A 103 4.49 18.78 -10.31
N GLN A 104 4.25 18.55 -9.03
CA GLN A 104 3.63 19.47 -8.08
C GLN A 104 4.59 19.88 -6.97
N SER A 105 4.41 21.11 -6.43
CA SER A 105 5.07 21.50 -5.19
C SER A 105 4.46 20.75 -3.99
N PRO A 106 5.21 20.57 -2.87
CA PRO A 106 4.66 19.96 -1.66
C PRO A 106 3.38 20.62 -1.15
N SER A 107 3.33 21.96 -1.19
CA SER A 107 2.16 22.73 -0.75
C SER A 107 0.96 22.57 -1.68
N SER A 108 1.18 22.48 -2.99
CA SER A 108 0.13 22.17 -3.97
C SER A 108 -0.38 20.74 -3.78
N PHE A 109 0.52 19.78 -3.63
CA PHE A 109 0.18 18.38 -3.38
C PHE A 109 -0.63 18.21 -2.07
N ARG A 110 -0.29 18.95 -1.01
CA ARG A 110 -1.07 18.97 0.25
C ARG A 110 -2.51 19.42 0.04
N LYS A 111 -2.73 20.41 -0.85
CA LYS A 111 -4.07 20.94 -1.13
C LYS A 111 -4.89 20.00 -2.00
N SER A 112 -4.30 19.51 -3.06
CA SER A 112 -4.92 18.65 -4.07
C SER A 112 -3.85 17.74 -4.70
N PRO A 113 -3.66 16.51 -4.18
CA PRO A 113 -2.65 15.57 -4.69
C PRO A 113 -2.99 15.10 -6.10
N ASP A 114 -2.04 15.21 -7.04
CA ASP A 114 -2.10 14.49 -8.30
C ASP A 114 -1.46 13.09 -8.12
N TRP A 115 -2.31 12.08 -8.10
CA TRP A 115 -1.89 10.71 -7.84
C TRP A 115 -1.31 9.98 -9.05
N ALA A 116 -1.58 10.45 -10.29
CA ALA A 116 -1.10 9.77 -11.49
C ALA A 116 0.44 9.83 -11.63
N PRO A 117 1.11 11.01 -11.57
CA PRO A 117 2.56 11.08 -11.51
C PRO A 117 3.15 10.40 -10.26
N TRP A 118 2.43 10.45 -9.14
CA TRP A 118 2.84 9.82 -7.89
C TRP A 118 2.93 8.29 -8.04
N LEU A 119 1.90 7.64 -8.56
CA LEU A 119 1.89 6.19 -8.81
C LEU A 119 3.02 5.77 -9.75
N ALA A 120 3.23 6.51 -10.84
CA ALA A 120 4.32 6.26 -11.78
C ALA A 120 5.70 6.40 -11.13
N ALA A 121 5.85 7.38 -10.22
CA ALA A 121 7.11 7.69 -9.55
C ALA A 121 7.61 6.55 -8.65
N PHE A 122 6.73 5.78 -8.03
CA PHE A 122 7.09 4.72 -7.09
C PHE A 122 7.13 3.31 -7.69
N GLY A 123 6.82 3.16 -8.98
CA GLY A 123 6.96 1.89 -9.68
C GLY A 123 8.32 1.18 -9.48
N PRO A 124 9.48 1.86 -9.51
CA PRO A 124 10.76 1.24 -9.21
C PRO A 124 10.89 0.70 -7.78
N LEU A 125 10.31 1.41 -6.79
CA LEU A 125 10.30 0.97 -5.39
C LEU A 125 9.44 -0.28 -5.21
N ASP A 126 8.26 -0.28 -5.79
CA ASP A 126 7.31 -1.39 -5.72
C ASP A 126 7.88 -2.64 -6.43
N ARG A 127 8.53 -2.47 -7.61
CA ARG A 127 9.23 -3.56 -8.30
C ARG A 127 10.42 -4.12 -7.50
N ALA A 128 11.19 -3.25 -6.83
CA ALA A 128 12.30 -3.69 -5.99
C ALA A 128 11.80 -4.58 -4.86
N ARG A 129 10.70 -4.20 -4.23
CA ARG A 129 10.05 -5.01 -3.18
C ARG A 129 9.51 -6.32 -3.75
N SER A 130 8.75 -6.27 -4.85
CA SER A 130 8.16 -7.45 -5.48
C SER A 130 9.19 -8.49 -5.90
N LYS A 131 10.40 -8.07 -6.28
CA LYS A 131 11.48 -9.00 -6.67
C LYS A 131 11.99 -9.87 -5.50
N LEU A 132 12.03 -9.33 -4.29
CA LEU A 132 12.42 -10.08 -3.09
C LEU A 132 11.24 -10.70 -2.36
N MET A 133 10.05 -10.20 -2.61
CA MET A 133 8.82 -10.73 -2.04
C MET A 133 8.46 -12.08 -2.69
N GLN A 134 9.35 -13.04 -2.66
CA GLN A 134 8.96 -14.36 -2.18
C GLN A 134 8.68 -14.19 -0.68
N ILE A 135 7.67 -13.39 -0.33
CA ILE A 135 7.00 -13.55 0.97
C ILE A 135 6.42 -14.95 0.86
N THR A 136 7.10 -15.89 1.46
CA THR A 136 6.61 -17.22 1.65
C THR A 136 5.57 -17.07 2.75
N TYR A 137 4.34 -16.79 2.37
CA TYR A 137 3.24 -16.94 3.32
C TYR A 137 3.17 -18.41 3.69
N GLU A 138 3.07 -18.68 4.97
CA GLU A 138 2.85 -20.02 5.49
C GLU A 138 1.34 -20.24 5.70
N PRO A 139 0.84 -21.47 5.66
CA PRO A 139 -0.57 -21.75 5.96
C PRO A 139 -1.04 -21.18 7.31
N SER A 140 -0.13 -21.07 8.28
CA SER A 140 -0.36 -20.46 9.59
C SER A 140 -0.59 -18.96 9.57
N ASP A 141 -0.23 -18.26 8.49
CA ASP A 141 -0.47 -16.81 8.32
C ASP A 141 -1.92 -16.51 7.91
N VAL A 142 -2.65 -17.54 7.46
CA VAL A 142 -4.04 -17.43 7.05
C VAL A 142 -4.95 -17.90 8.17
N MET A 143 -5.82 -17.01 8.63
CA MET A 143 -6.82 -17.32 9.64
C MET A 143 -8.21 -17.43 9.00
N ILE A 144 -8.97 -18.48 9.29
CA ILE A 144 -10.37 -18.54 8.91
C ILE A 144 -11.19 -17.84 10.00
N ARG A 145 -11.96 -16.83 9.61
CA ARG A 145 -12.84 -16.07 10.50
C ARG A 145 -14.24 -15.96 9.92
N ASP A 146 -15.26 -16.03 10.77
CA ASP A 146 -16.58 -15.54 10.46
C ASP A 146 -16.61 -14.02 10.61
N VAL A 147 -17.01 -13.33 9.56
CA VAL A 147 -17.11 -11.87 9.54
C VAL A 147 -18.60 -11.46 9.47
N PRO A 148 -19.01 -10.42 10.20
CA PRO A 148 -20.39 -9.94 10.08
C PRO A 148 -20.61 -9.26 8.72
N PRO A 149 -21.87 -9.27 8.20
CA PRO A 149 -22.21 -8.44 7.07
C PRO A 149 -22.02 -6.97 7.44
N THR A 150 -21.40 -6.20 6.55
CA THR A 150 -21.09 -4.80 6.82
C THR A 150 -21.78 -3.91 5.78
N PRO A 151 -22.76 -3.08 6.18
CA PRO A 151 -23.31 -2.06 5.33
C PRO A 151 -22.23 -1.06 4.92
N VAL A 152 -22.20 -0.67 3.66
CA VAL A 152 -21.19 0.23 3.10
C VAL A 152 -21.79 1.24 2.14
N ALA A 153 -21.18 2.42 2.08
CA ALA A 153 -21.30 3.30 0.93
C ALA A 153 -20.20 2.93 -0.07
N VAL A 154 -20.56 2.79 -1.34
CA VAL A 154 -19.73 2.27 -2.42
C VAL A 154 -19.54 3.32 -3.50
N LEU A 155 -18.28 3.62 -3.85
CA LEU A 155 -17.91 4.32 -5.07
C LEU A 155 -17.23 3.34 -6.03
N GLU A 156 -17.88 3.06 -7.14
CA GLU A 156 -17.37 2.16 -8.17
C GLU A 156 -16.34 2.87 -9.05
N HIS A 157 -15.19 2.25 -9.26
CA HIS A 157 -14.26 2.61 -10.31
C HIS A 157 -14.33 1.57 -11.44
N ARG A 158 -14.56 2.03 -12.65
CA ARG A 158 -14.60 1.21 -13.87
C ARG A 158 -13.75 1.87 -14.95
N GLY A 159 -12.97 1.07 -15.69
CA GLY A 159 -12.13 1.53 -16.78
C GLY A 159 -10.69 1.82 -16.34
N ASP A 160 -9.97 2.59 -17.13
CA ASP A 160 -8.54 2.78 -17.02
C ASP A 160 -8.05 3.05 -15.57
N ARG A 161 -7.23 2.14 -15.09
CA ARG A 161 -6.62 2.20 -13.74
C ARG A 161 -5.83 3.49 -13.49
N ALA A 162 -5.29 4.13 -14.54
CA ALA A 162 -4.60 5.40 -14.41
C ALA A 162 -5.52 6.51 -13.85
N LYS A 163 -6.84 6.39 -14.06
CA LYS A 163 -7.87 7.30 -13.57
C LYS A 163 -8.33 7.00 -12.14
N LEU A 164 -7.89 5.90 -11.54
CA LEU A 164 -8.27 5.52 -10.16
C LEU A 164 -7.96 6.62 -9.14
N GLY A 165 -6.90 7.39 -9.36
CA GLY A 165 -6.53 8.53 -8.51
C GLY A 165 -7.67 9.53 -8.34
N ALA A 166 -8.31 9.93 -9.44
CA ALA A 166 -9.46 10.86 -9.41
C ALA A 166 -10.67 10.25 -8.66
N THR A 167 -10.93 8.95 -8.83
CA THR A 167 -11.98 8.25 -8.07
C THR A 167 -11.69 8.24 -6.57
N ILE A 168 -10.41 8.03 -6.18
CA ILE A 168 -9.99 8.09 -4.77
C ILE A 168 -10.20 9.51 -4.21
N GLU A 169 -9.87 10.55 -4.97
CA GLU A 169 -10.11 11.94 -4.55
C GLU A 169 -11.59 12.22 -4.30
N THR A 170 -12.45 11.79 -5.23
CA THR A 170 -13.91 11.89 -5.10
C THR A 170 -14.40 11.16 -3.84
N PHE A 171 -13.94 9.94 -3.61
CA PHE A 171 -14.25 9.15 -2.42
C PHE A 171 -13.84 9.86 -1.12
N ILE A 172 -12.62 10.41 -1.09
CA ILE A 172 -12.11 11.16 0.07
C ILE A 172 -12.92 12.43 0.30
N ALA A 173 -13.26 13.17 -0.75
CA ALA A 173 -14.04 14.39 -0.65
C ALA A 173 -15.46 14.10 -0.10
N TRP A 174 -16.13 13.10 -0.66
CA TRP A 174 -17.47 12.69 -0.18
C TRP A 174 -17.43 12.26 1.29
N ARG A 175 -16.46 11.39 1.65
CA ARG A 175 -16.31 10.93 3.02
C ARG A 175 -16.10 12.06 4.03
N LYS A 176 -15.27 13.07 3.67
CA LYS A 176 -15.07 14.27 4.50
C LYS A 176 -16.35 15.09 4.66
N ALA A 177 -17.09 15.30 3.57
CA ALA A 177 -18.36 16.01 3.59
C ALA A 177 -19.42 15.28 4.46
N ALA A 178 -19.41 13.95 4.43
CA ALA A 178 -20.27 13.11 5.26
C ALA A 178 -19.82 12.98 6.73
N GLY A 179 -18.67 13.59 7.11
CA GLY A 179 -18.14 13.51 8.48
C GLY A 179 -17.58 12.12 8.85
N MET A 180 -17.23 11.30 7.86
CA MET A 180 -16.73 9.95 8.08
C MET A 180 -15.20 9.93 8.07
N SER A 181 -14.59 9.28 9.08
CA SER A 181 -13.14 9.17 9.24
C SER A 181 -12.69 7.72 9.07
N PRO A 182 -11.51 7.44 8.47
CA PRO A 182 -10.95 6.10 8.46
C PRO A 182 -10.67 5.52 9.85
N GLN A 183 -10.59 6.37 10.87
CA GLN A 183 -10.40 5.96 12.27
C GLN A 183 -11.67 5.44 12.91
N THR A 184 -12.84 5.91 12.45
CA THR A 184 -14.14 5.54 12.99
C THR A 184 -14.96 4.64 12.06
N ASN A 185 -14.67 4.67 10.77
CA ASN A 185 -15.39 3.95 9.74
C ASN A 185 -14.44 3.02 8.98
N ALA A 186 -14.71 1.74 8.99
CA ALA A 186 -13.91 0.76 8.24
C ALA A 186 -13.89 1.09 6.76
N THR A 187 -12.71 0.99 6.15
CA THR A 187 -12.52 1.26 4.72
C THR A 187 -12.14 -0.02 4.00
N PHE A 188 -12.85 -0.33 2.92
CA PHE A 188 -12.63 -1.55 2.14
C PHE A 188 -12.35 -1.22 0.67
N ASN A 189 -11.61 -2.12 0.01
CA ASN A 189 -11.53 -2.16 -1.45
C ASN A 189 -11.97 -3.55 -1.92
N VAL A 190 -12.96 -3.62 -2.80
CA VAL A 190 -13.41 -4.87 -3.42
C VAL A 190 -12.83 -4.96 -4.82
N PHE A 191 -12.08 -6.01 -5.12
CA PHE A 191 -11.37 -6.18 -6.38
C PHE A 191 -12.24 -6.96 -7.37
N ARG A 192 -12.91 -6.24 -8.29
CA ARG A 192 -13.86 -6.80 -9.26
C ARG A 192 -13.18 -7.38 -10.49
N SER A 193 -11.94 -6.96 -10.77
CA SER A 193 -11.12 -7.48 -11.87
C SER A 193 -9.69 -7.75 -11.40
N GLU A 194 -8.90 -8.33 -12.27
CA GLU A 194 -7.44 -8.38 -12.10
C GLU A 194 -6.85 -6.97 -12.04
N ARG A 195 -5.68 -6.85 -11.43
CA ARG A 195 -4.97 -5.56 -11.29
C ARG A 195 -4.53 -4.99 -12.64
N THR A 196 -4.18 -5.85 -13.58
CA THR A 196 -3.75 -5.54 -14.94
C THR A 196 -4.48 -6.43 -15.92
N PRO A 197 -5.79 -6.16 -16.18
CA PRO A 197 -6.53 -6.92 -17.17
C PRO A 197 -5.91 -6.71 -18.56
N GLU A 198 -6.14 -7.66 -19.48
CA GLU A 198 -5.64 -7.56 -20.85
C GLU A 198 -6.12 -6.29 -21.55
N ASN A 199 -7.37 -5.92 -21.34
CA ASN A 199 -7.89 -4.63 -21.75
C ASN A 199 -7.94 -3.68 -20.53
N PRO A 200 -7.23 -2.54 -20.54
CA PRO A 200 -7.24 -1.57 -19.43
C PRO A 200 -8.64 -1.07 -19.04
N ASP A 201 -9.58 -1.04 -19.98
CA ASP A 201 -10.95 -0.61 -19.71
C ASP A 201 -11.76 -1.63 -18.88
N ASP A 202 -11.29 -2.86 -18.76
CA ASP A 202 -11.92 -3.91 -17.95
C ASP A 202 -11.51 -3.81 -16.46
N TYR A 203 -10.63 -2.88 -16.11
CA TYR A 203 -10.26 -2.69 -14.72
C TYR A 203 -11.45 -2.22 -13.89
N ALA A 204 -11.69 -2.91 -12.78
CA ALA A 204 -12.83 -2.64 -11.90
C ALA A 204 -12.46 -2.85 -10.43
N THR A 205 -12.75 -1.84 -9.60
CA THR A 205 -12.61 -1.92 -8.15
C THR A 205 -13.66 -1.04 -7.48
N ASP A 206 -14.12 -1.44 -6.30
CA ASP A 206 -15.05 -0.64 -5.52
C ASP A 206 -14.33 -0.08 -4.29
N LEU A 207 -14.46 1.21 -4.05
CA LEU A 207 -14.02 1.89 -2.85
C LEU A 207 -15.19 1.97 -1.89
N CYS A 208 -15.06 1.38 -0.71
CA CYS A 208 -16.16 1.23 0.22
C CYS A 208 -15.82 1.81 1.59
N ILE A 209 -16.81 2.44 2.23
CA ILE A 209 -16.70 2.85 3.63
C ILE A 209 -17.88 2.29 4.43
N GLY A 210 -17.56 1.63 5.55
CA GLY A 210 -18.56 1.07 6.47
C GLY A 210 -19.41 2.17 7.09
N THR A 211 -20.73 2.04 6.98
CA THR A 211 -21.68 2.99 7.56
C THR A 211 -23.04 2.38 7.75
N ASP A 212 -23.65 2.65 8.91
CA ASP A 212 -25.04 2.33 9.17
C ASP A 212 -26.01 3.46 8.72
N ARG A 213 -25.45 4.59 8.23
CA ARG A 213 -26.27 5.68 7.71
C ARG A 213 -26.82 5.28 6.34
N PRO A 214 -28.14 5.46 6.11
CA PRO A 214 -28.72 5.22 4.79
C PRO A 214 -28.05 6.11 3.73
N ILE A 215 -27.65 5.51 2.62
CA ILE A 215 -27.23 6.23 1.42
C ILE A 215 -28.46 6.42 0.54
N ALA A 216 -28.71 7.66 0.14
CA ALA A 216 -29.86 7.96 -0.71
C ALA A 216 -29.72 7.20 -2.05
N PRO A 217 -30.79 6.58 -2.56
CA PRO A 217 -30.72 5.85 -3.84
C PRO A 217 -30.33 6.73 -5.02
N ASP A 218 -30.54 8.03 -4.92
CA ASP A 218 -30.23 9.07 -5.90
C ASP A 218 -28.94 9.85 -5.56
N ASP A 219 -28.14 9.39 -4.59
CA ASP A 219 -26.84 10.03 -4.31
C ASP A 219 -25.97 10.00 -5.59
N PRO A 220 -25.48 11.17 -6.04
CA PRO A 220 -24.78 11.27 -7.32
C PRO A 220 -23.39 10.62 -7.32
N VAL A 221 -22.86 10.28 -6.16
CA VAL A 221 -21.49 9.80 -5.98
C VAL A 221 -21.44 8.38 -5.45
N MET A 222 -22.22 8.09 -4.42
CA MET A 222 -22.15 6.83 -3.69
C MET A 222 -23.40 5.98 -3.89
N LYS A 223 -23.22 4.68 -3.86
CA LYS A 223 -24.31 3.69 -3.89
C LYS A 223 -24.37 2.95 -2.55
N PRO A 224 -25.55 2.56 -2.06
CA PRO A 224 -25.64 1.64 -0.94
C PRO A 224 -25.13 0.25 -1.35
N GLY A 225 -24.43 -0.41 -0.44
CA GLY A 225 -23.94 -1.77 -0.66
C GLY A 225 -23.75 -2.52 0.65
N VAL A 226 -23.36 -3.78 0.53
CA VAL A 226 -23.04 -4.64 1.67
C VAL A 226 -21.80 -5.48 1.34
N ILE A 227 -20.81 -5.50 2.22
CA ILE A 227 -19.81 -6.54 2.25
C ILE A 227 -20.46 -7.76 2.90
N PRO A 228 -20.68 -8.88 2.20
CA PRO A 228 -21.40 -10.02 2.75
C PRO A 228 -20.67 -10.64 3.92
N GLY A 229 -21.39 -10.94 4.98
CA GLY A 229 -20.87 -11.71 6.10
C GLY A 229 -20.59 -13.16 5.74
N GLY A 230 -20.00 -13.91 6.67
CA GLY A 230 -19.72 -15.35 6.58
C GLY A 230 -18.23 -15.67 6.67
N ARG A 231 -17.90 -16.93 6.39
CA ARG A 231 -16.52 -17.42 6.51
C ARG A 231 -15.61 -16.75 5.49
N CYS A 232 -14.42 -16.36 5.94
CA CYS A 232 -13.37 -15.79 5.10
C CYS A 232 -12.01 -16.32 5.53
N ALA A 233 -11.16 -16.64 4.57
CA ALA A 233 -9.72 -16.76 4.79
C ALA A 233 -9.14 -15.35 4.83
N VAL A 234 -8.46 -15.02 5.93
CA VAL A 234 -7.93 -13.69 6.20
C VAL A 234 -6.43 -13.74 6.29
N LEU A 235 -5.76 -12.97 5.45
CA LEU A 235 -4.32 -12.81 5.43
C LEU A 235 -3.97 -11.38 5.81
N ARG A 236 -3.16 -11.21 6.87
CA ARG A 236 -2.63 -9.90 7.24
C ARG A 236 -1.42 -9.55 6.40
N VAL A 237 -1.49 -8.39 5.76
CA VAL A 237 -0.41 -7.85 4.94
C VAL A 237 0.19 -6.65 5.65
N PHE A 238 1.47 -6.76 5.94
CA PHE A 238 2.29 -5.71 6.51
C PHE A 238 3.20 -5.14 5.41
N HIS A 239 3.68 -3.93 5.56
CA HIS A 239 4.67 -3.27 4.71
C HIS A 239 4.16 -2.80 3.33
N ASP A 240 3.98 -3.64 2.33
CA ASP A 240 3.53 -3.19 0.99
C ASP A 240 2.02 -3.31 0.82
N THR A 241 1.29 -2.48 1.53
CA THR A 241 -0.19 -2.45 1.51
C THR A 241 -0.78 -1.88 0.21
N HIS A 242 0.06 -1.41 -0.70
CA HIS A 242 -0.35 -0.93 -2.02
C HIS A 242 -0.29 -2.01 -3.10
N ASN A 243 0.48 -3.09 -2.87
CA ASN A 243 0.61 -4.21 -3.78
C ASN A 243 0.06 -5.49 -3.15
N LEU A 244 -1.24 -5.70 -3.29
CA LEU A 244 -1.94 -6.87 -2.76
C LEU A 244 -2.01 -8.03 -3.77
N GLU A 245 -1.32 -7.94 -4.91
CA GLU A 245 -1.35 -8.96 -5.94
C GLU A 245 -0.70 -10.26 -5.47
N LEU A 246 0.51 -10.18 -4.91
CA LEU A 246 1.20 -11.38 -4.41
C LEU A 246 0.46 -12.08 -3.26
N PRO A 247 -0.03 -11.38 -2.22
CA PRO A 247 -0.85 -12.00 -1.19
C PRO A 247 -2.15 -12.59 -1.73
N ALA A 248 -2.78 -11.95 -2.73
CA ALA A 248 -3.96 -12.50 -3.38
C ALA A 248 -3.64 -13.77 -4.17
N LEU A 249 -2.55 -13.77 -4.95
CA LEU A 249 -2.07 -14.94 -5.67
C LEU A 249 -1.75 -16.10 -4.72
N TYR A 250 -1.12 -15.83 -3.57
CA TYR A 250 -0.87 -16.84 -2.56
C TYR A 250 -2.17 -17.48 -2.07
N LEU A 251 -3.19 -16.69 -1.72
CA LEU A 251 -4.48 -17.20 -1.28
C LEU A 251 -5.16 -18.09 -2.32
N TYR A 252 -5.16 -17.69 -3.59
CA TYR A 252 -5.84 -18.46 -4.65
C TYR A 252 -5.04 -19.64 -5.16
N ARG A 253 -3.73 -19.48 -5.36
CA ARG A 253 -2.89 -20.47 -6.04
C ARG A 253 -2.31 -21.52 -5.11
N ASP A 254 -1.89 -21.07 -3.91
CA ASP A 254 -1.12 -21.91 -2.99
C ASP A 254 -1.96 -22.38 -1.80
N TRP A 255 -2.64 -21.43 -1.11
CA TRP A 255 -3.38 -21.75 0.12
C TRP A 255 -4.71 -22.44 -0.15
N LEU A 256 -5.56 -21.90 -1.01
CA LEU A 256 -6.92 -22.41 -1.24
C LEU A 256 -6.92 -23.89 -1.68
N PRO A 257 -6.11 -24.32 -2.67
CA PRO A 257 -6.06 -25.72 -3.07
C PRO A 257 -5.54 -26.65 -1.97
N ALA A 258 -4.66 -26.18 -1.10
CA ALA A 258 -4.08 -26.97 -0.02
C ALA A 258 -4.96 -27.02 1.24
N SER A 259 -5.86 -26.06 1.42
CA SER A 259 -6.70 -25.93 2.62
C SER A 259 -7.92 -26.87 2.63
N GLY A 260 -8.35 -27.36 1.47
CA GLY A 260 -9.61 -28.09 1.33
C GLY A 260 -10.86 -27.20 1.39
N GLU A 261 -10.69 -25.88 1.42
CA GLU A 261 -11.77 -24.89 1.41
C GLU A 261 -12.20 -24.55 -0.05
N GLU A 262 -13.40 -24.01 -0.19
CA GLU A 262 -13.92 -23.53 -1.47
C GLU A 262 -14.24 -22.03 -1.41
N ALA A 263 -13.84 -21.31 -2.45
CA ALA A 263 -14.20 -19.89 -2.56
C ALA A 263 -15.69 -19.71 -2.80
N ARG A 264 -16.28 -18.70 -2.14
CA ARG A 264 -17.64 -18.26 -2.37
C ARG A 264 -17.68 -17.28 -3.55
N ASP A 265 -18.83 -17.17 -4.20
CA ASP A 265 -19.05 -16.25 -5.32
C ASP A 265 -19.18 -14.78 -4.83
N PHE A 266 -18.08 -14.26 -4.29
CA PHE A 266 -17.88 -12.85 -3.98
C PHE A 266 -16.39 -12.54 -4.14
N PRO A 267 -16.03 -11.40 -4.77
CA PRO A 267 -14.65 -11.05 -5.00
C PRO A 267 -13.81 -10.95 -3.72
N ILE A 268 -12.52 -11.24 -3.86
CA ILE A 268 -11.54 -10.92 -2.83
C ILE A 268 -11.57 -9.42 -2.53
N TYR A 269 -11.48 -9.07 -1.26
CA TYR A 269 -11.50 -7.68 -0.82
C TYR A 269 -10.48 -7.44 0.29
N CYS A 270 -10.15 -6.20 0.53
CA CYS A 270 -9.30 -5.86 1.67
C CYS A 270 -9.97 -4.83 2.57
N GLN A 271 -9.65 -4.93 3.86
CA GLN A 271 -9.91 -3.87 4.85
C GLN A 271 -8.59 -3.16 5.17
N ARG A 272 -8.60 -1.84 5.09
CA ARG A 272 -7.45 -1.00 5.46
C ARG A 272 -7.61 -0.51 6.89
N HIS A 273 -6.69 -0.91 7.74
CA HIS A 273 -6.64 -0.45 9.12
C HIS A 273 -5.71 0.76 9.20
N PHE A 274 -6.30 1.92 9.39
CA PHE A 274 -5.55 3.17 9.59
C PHE A 274 -5.30 3.35 11.09
N SER A 275 -4.29 2.69 11.62
CA SER A 275 -3.75 3.04 12.93
C SER A 275 -2.85 4.25 12.74
N PHE A 276 -3.28 5.41 13.18
CA PHE A 276 -2.41 6.56 13.41
C PHE A 276 -2.33 6.80 14.92
N PRO A 277 -1.52 6.05 15.68
CA PRO A 277 -1.03 6.60 16.93
C PRO A 277 -0.22 7.87 16.58
N PRO A 278 -0.21 8.88 17.42
CA PRO A 278 0.54 10.12 17.16
C PRO A 278 2.03 9.89 16.85
N ASN A 279 2.56 8.70 17.14
CA ASN A 279 3.96 8.29 16.94
C ASN A 279 4.11 7.02 16.08
N ALA A 280 3.04 6.49 15.45
CA ALA A 280 3.20 5.34 14.56
C ALA A 280 3.88 5.78 13.27
N ALA A 281 4.98 5.14 12.96
CA ALA A 281 5.61 5.25 11.66
C ALA A 281 4.56 4.88 10.59
N VAL A 282 4.57 5.58 9.46
CA VAL A 282 3.68 5.38 8.29
C VAL A 282 3.69 3.92 7.77
N HIS A 283 4.50 3.06 8.35
CA HIS A 283 4.71 1.64 8.05
C HIS A 283 3.68 0.70 8.67
N GLU A 284 2.80 1.18 9.56
CA GLU A 284 1.82 0.35 10.26
C GLU A 284 0.41 0.38 9.66
N VAL A 285 0.27 0.75 8.40
CA VAL A 285 -0.98 0.47 7.70
C VAL A 285 -1.06 -1.05 7.53
N VAL A 286 -1.81 -1.69 8.42
CA VAL A 286 -2.14 -3.11 8.28
C VAL A 286 -3.29 -3.21 7.29
N VAL A 287 -3.13 -4.05 6.30
CA VAL A 287 -4.22 -4.44 5.41
C VAL A 287 -4.57 -5.90 5.71
N GLU A 288 -5.81 -6.16 5.99
CA GLU A 288 -6.33 -7.53 6.00
C GLU A 288 -6.96 -7.83 4.65
N LEU A 289 -6.51 -8.88 4.00
CA LEU A 289 -7.03 -9.39 2.73
C LEU A 289 -7.97 -10.55 3.03
N PHE A 290 -9.17 -10.49 2.52
CA PHE A 290 -10.25 -11.45 2.76
C PHE A 290 -10.59 -12.20 1.49
N LEU A 291 -10.45 -13.52 1.52
CA LEU A 291 -10.98 -14.42 0.50
C LEU A 291 -12.25 -15.07 1.06
N PRO A 292 -13.43 -14.72 0.55
CA PRO A 292 -14.69 -15.31 1.01
C PRO A 292 -14.76 -16.80 0.71
N LEU A 293 -15.22 -17.59 1.70
CA LEU A 293 -15.35 -19.04 1.65
C LEU A 293 -16.83 -19.46 1.69
N LYS A 294 -17.11 -20.67 1.19
CA LYS A 294 -18.43 -21.31 1.31
C LYS A 294 -18.73 -21.74 2.74
#